data_27b44261e405b547a8ad6f52f39f61d6
#
_entry.id   27b44261e405b547a8ad6f52f39f61d6
#
_cell.length_a   1.000
_cell.length_b   1.000
_cell.length_c   1.000
_cell.angle_alpha   90.00
_cell.angle_beta   90.00
_cell.angle_gamma   90.00
#
_symmetry.space_group_name_H-M   'P 1'
#
loop_
_entity.id
_entity.type
_entity.pdbx_description
1 polymer ?
#
loop_
_entity_poly.entity_id
_entity_poly.type
_entity_poly.pdbx_seq_one_letter_code
_entity_poly.pdbx_strand_id
1 'polypeptide(L)'
;MNIIKKYLLLALISLLHLPLFADNNSVNSITLARIVFEELSMPSAIFVGEALPCDFRIYNGTLQKIKDYTVNFYLNDEVVSTYSGENLASGNGYNVSIIIPIPETLKQGQYEFTIGFTKVNGETLETVYKSSKRRTVSIVAEKLPRVGVMEEITARWCGWCPRGHVGMEKLQNKFKDSFIGIAIHGYKDPMYYPNYPIKGLTSYPSCVLNRTGHSMDPYYGTESGIVDNFEKVMKVPATVTVTLDATYNNDSSYIDAVAQIKSLINAEDYSIVFVVTGDDMYHDSQIWKQANYYARYSPSSVLADLKQFAYGEKYGKNPFDYHYDNVVIASSYSDGRINQATLDKLTENGTTEAHYSIKMPTETTLTKGIKYDHVYVNALVINGNGEIANAAKVHVTSNTTGIGSLSKASDAQEVVARYGIDGSRVEDSHKGLQLLKMNDGT
;
A
#
# COMPACT_ATOMS: atom_id res chain seq x y z
N MET A 1 -30.08 36.95 -17.60
CA MET A 1 -28.80 37.03 -18.36
C MET A 1 -27.97 38.28 -17.98
N ASN A 2 -28.02 38.77 -16.74
CA ASN A 2 -27.32 39.99 -16.31
C ASN A 2 -26.56 39.92 -14.97
N ILE A 3 -26.47 38.75 -14.33
CA ILE A 3 -25.77 38.61 -13.05
C ILE A 3 -24.35 38.03 -13.27
N ILE A 4 -24.15 37.17 -14.26
CA ILE A 4 -22.87 36.51 -14.54
C ILE A 4 -21.83 37.49 -15.13
N LYS A 5 -22.27 38.53 -15.89
CA LYS A 5 -21.36 39.56 -16.44
C LYS A 5 -20.79 40.51 -15.37
N LYS A 6 -21.45 40.65 -14.22
CA LYS A 6 -21.02 41.60 -13.17
C LYS A 6 -19.89 41.00 -12.30
N TYR A 7 -19.81 39.67 -12.14
CA TYR A 7 -18.76 39.02 -11.39
C TYR A 7 -17.50 38.77 -12.21
N LEU A 8 -17.64 38.63 -13.56
CA LEU A 8 -16.47 38.50 -14.43
C LEU A 8 -15.71 39.83 -14.57
N LEU A 9 -16.40 40.99 -14.44
CA LEU A 9 -15.75 42.29 -14.51
C LEU A 9 -15.08 42.70 -13.20
N LEU A 10 -15.56 42.22 -12.05
CA LEU A 10 -14.92 42.44 -10.74
C LEU A 10 -13.67 41.58 -10.53
N ALA A 11 -13.60 40.38 -11.13
CA ALA A 11 -12.42 39.54 -11.10
C ALA A 11 -11.27 40.07 -11.99
N LEU A 12 -11.60 40.81 -13.07
CA LEU A 12 -10.57 41.44 -13.92
C LEU A 12 -10.04 42.78 -13.38
N ILE A 13 -10.77 43.46 -12.49
CA ILE A 13 -10.32 44.76 -11.93
C ILE A 13 -9.44 44.57 -10.70
N SER A 14 -9.52 43.42 -10.00
CA SER A 14 -8.65 43.11 -8.87
C SER A 14 -7.22 42.69 -9.29
N LEU A 15 -6.98 42.43 -10.59
CA LEU A 15 -5.66 42.07 -11.15
C LEU A 15 -4.85 43.28 -11.64
N LEU A 16 -5.39 44.50 -11.57
CA LEU A 16 -4.78 45.70 -12.14
C LEU A 16 -4.21 46.71 -11.12
N HIS A 17 -4.20 46.39 -9.83
CA HIS A 17 -3.62 47.27 -8.79
C HIS A 17 -2.51 46.57 -8.00
N LEU A 18 -1.56 45.94 -8.70
CA LEU A 18 -0.27 45.63 -8.10
C LEU A 18 0.68 46.81 -8.40
N PRO A 19 1.32 47.42 -7.39
CA PRO A 19 2.24 48.50 -7.64
C PRO A 19 3.44 48.01 -8.43
N LEU A 20 3.66 48.64 -9.59
CA LEU A 20 4.87 48.51 -10.38
C LEU A 20 5.97 49.33 -9.73
N PHE A 21 6.56 48.82 -8.65
CA PHE A 21 7.84 49.28 -8.17
C PHE A 21 8.78 48.10 -8.13
N ALA A 22 9.46 47.86 -9.24
CA ALA A 22 10.57 46.94 -9.31
C ALA A 22 11.83 47.66 -8.88
N ASP A 23 12.26 47.47 -7.66
CA ASP A 23 13.64 47.63 -7.27
C ASP A 23 14.41 46.49 -7.94
N ASN A 24 15.35 46.84 -8.83
CA ASN A 24 15.98 45.90 -9.79
C ASN A 24 16.95 44.88 -9.17
N ASN A 25 17.03 44.76 -7.85
CA ASN A 25 17.99 43.89 -7.17
C ASN A 25 17.45 42.96 -6.09
N SER A 26 16.19 43.02 -5.71
CA SER A 26 15.63 42.04 -4.77
C SER A 26 14.86 40.94 -5.48
N VAL A 27 15.21 39.69 -5.21
CA VAL A 27 14.41 38.53 -5.63
C VAL A 27 13.08 38.60 -4.90
N ASN A 28 12.04 39.10 -5.57
CA ASN A 28 10.74 39.38 -4.99
C ASN A 28 10.10 38.06 -4.52
N SER A 29 9.39 38.07 -3.40
CA SER A 29 8.61 36.93 -2.86
C SER A 29 7.66 36.32 -3.91
N ILE A 30 7.13 37.13 -4.84
CA ILE A 30 6.31 36.67 -5.99
C ILE A 30 7.14 35.84 -6.99
N THR A 31 8.42 36.15 -7.16
CA THR A 31 9.33 35.39 -8.02
C THR A 31 9.61 34.01 -7.42
N LEU A 32 9.83 33.94 -6.10
CA LEU A 32 10.07 32.69 -5.38
C LEU A 32 8.84 31.77 -5.38
N ALA A 33 7.63 32.33 -5.29
CA ALA A 33 6.39 31.55 -5.34
C ALA A 33 6.20 30.77 -6.67
N ARG A 34 6.97 31.11 -7.71
CA ARG A 34 6.95 30.41 -9.01
C ARG A 34 8.07 29.37 -9.16
N ILE A 35 8.97 29.28 -8.17
CA ILE A 35 9.95 28.19 -8.11
C ILE A 35 9.38 27.14 -7.17
N VAL A 36 9.05 25.97 -7.70
CA VAL A 36 8.35 24.95 -6.91
C VAL A 36 9.12 23.64 -6.88
N PHE A 37 8.97 22.91 -5.78
CA PHE A 37 9.38 21.52 -5.66
C PHE A 37 8.18 20.67 -6.11
N GLU A 38 8.25 20.05 -7.30
CA GLU A 38 7.15 19.30 -7.87
C GLU A 38 7.06 17.88 -7.35
N GLU A 39 8.20 17.20 -7.30
CA GLU A 39 8.32 15.81 -6.89
C GLU A 39 9.30 15.72 -5.72
N LEU A 40 8.96 14.88 -4.75
CA LEU A 40 9.81 14.57 -3.61
C LEU A 40 9.65 13.08 -3.32
N SER A 41 10.69 12.30 -3.63
CA SER A 41 10.76 10.86 -3.42
C SER A 41 11.90 10.52 -2.49
N MET A 42 11.59 9.77 -1.44
CA MET A 42 12.54 9.34 -0.43
C MET A 42 11.92 8.18 0.38
N PRO A 43 12.71 7.30 0.99
CA PRO A 43 12.16 6.26 1.87
C PRO A 43 11.49 6.90 3.08
N SER A 44 10.38 6.32 3.51
CA SER A 44 9.66 6.77 4.72
C SER A 44 10.33 6.34 6.03
N ALA A 45 11.33 5.48 5.95
CA ALA A 45 12.14 5.08 7.11
C ALA A 45 13.57 4.73 6.69
N ILE A 46 14.53 4.94 7.60
CA ILE A 46 15.94 4.55 7.51
C ILE A 46 16.41 4.01 8.85
N PHE A 47 17.54 3.29 8.86
CA PHE A 47 18.18 2.92 10.12
C PHE A 47 19.00 4.08 10.71
N VAL A 48 19.19 4.06 12.03
CA VAL A 48 20.11 4.98 12.70
C VAL A 48 21.50 4.89 12.07
N GLY A 49 22.09 6.04 11.74
CA GLY A 49 23.40 6.14 11.11
C GLY A 49 23.41 5.94 9.59
N GLU A 50 22.28 5.65 8.97
CA GLU A 50 22.17 5.60 7.51
C GLU A 50 21.91 7.01 6.94
N ALA A 51 22.41 7.23 5.72
CA ALA A 51 22.10 8.43 4.97
C ALA A 51 20.75 8.28 4.26
N LEU A 52 20.06 9.41 4.06
CA LEU A 52 18.73 9.47 3.45
C LEU A 52 18.86 9.80 1.95
N PRO A 53 18.60 8.84 1.03
CA PRO A 53 18.50 9.15 -0.40
C PRO A 53 17.25 9.99 -0.65
N CYS A 54 17.42 11.05 -1.44
CA CYS A 54 16.35 12.00 -1.73
C CYS A 54 16.40 12.39 -3.21
N ASP A 55 15.32 12.13 -3.92
CA ASP A 55 15.09 12.60 -5.28
C ASP A 55 14.03 13.68 -5.25
N PHE A 56 14.29 14.80 -5.90
CA PHE A 56 13.31 15.89 -6.02
C PHE A 56 13.42 16.58 -7.36
N ARG A 57 12.34 17.24 -7.76
CA ARG A 57 12.30 18.04 -8.97
C ARG A 57 12.07 19.49 -8.62
N ILE A 58 12.91 20.38 -9.14
CA ILE A 58 12.75 21.84 -9.06
C ILE A 58 12.22 22.32 -10.40
N TYR A 59 11.11 23.04 -10.41
CA TYR A 59 10.57 23.72 -11.59
C TYR A 59 10.70 25.22 -11.44
N ASN A 60 11.31 25.88 -12.44
CA ASN A 60 11.42 27.32 -12.53
C ASN A 60 10.28 27.90 -13.38
N GLY A 61 9.16 28.23 -12.75
CA GLY A 61 8.03 28.90 -13.40
C GLY A 61 8.18 30.42 -13.54
N THR A 62 9.36 30.99 -13.29
CA THR A 62 9.63 32.43 -13.49
C THR A 62 9.93 32.72 -14.97
N LEU A 63 9.90 33.99 -15.35
CA LEU A 63 10.25 34.43 -16.71
C LEU A 63 11.77 34.57 -16.93
N GLN A 64 12.56 34.36 -15.89
CA GLN A 64 14.01 34.54 -15.91
C GLN A 64 14.75 33.27 -15.56
N LYS A 65 15.95 33.11 -16.11
CA LYS A 65 16.89 32.07 -15.72
C LYS A 65 17.40 32.33 -14.31
N ILE A 66 17.40 31.32 -13.45
CA ILE A 66 18.08 31.35 -12.17
C ILE A 66 19.51 30.85 -12.41
N LYS A 67 20.49 31.70 -12.08
CA LYS A 67 21.91 31.41 -12.31
C LYS A 67 22.43 30.38 -11.32
N ASP A 68 22.14 30.62 -10.05
CA ASP A 68 22.53 29.77 -8.92
C ASP A 68 21.44 29.79 -7.84
N TYR A 69 21.39 28.71 -7.04
CA TYR A 69 20.49 28.61 -5.90
C TYR A 69 21.07 27.70 -4.84
N THR A 70 20.62 27.91 -3.60
CA THR A 70 20.94 27.03 -2.47
C THR A 70 19.66 26.62 -1.78
N VAL A 71 19.53 25.32 -1.50
CA VAL A 71 18.44 24.74 -0.72
C VAL A 71 19.00 24.07 0.52
N ASN A 72 18.29 24.23 1.62
CA ASN A 72 18.54 23.48 2.85
C ASN A 72 17.50 22.37 3.01
N PHE A 73 17.94 21.28 3.60
CA PHE A 73 17.09 20.14 4.00
C PHE A 73 16.95 20.18 5.51
N TYR A 74 15.71 20.02 5.96
CA TYR A 74 15.36 20.14 7.37
C TYR A 74 14.72 18.84 7.87
N LEU A 75 15.08 18.45 9.10
CA LEU A 75 14.35 17.49 9.92
C LEU A 75 13.90 18.21 11.20
N ASN A 76 12.58 18.28 11.45
CA ASN A 76 11.98 19.05 12.55
C ASN A 76 12.55 20.49 12.66
N ASP A 77 12.61 21.20 11.53
CA ASP A 77 13.15 22.56 11.40
C ASP A 77 14.68 22.71 11.59
N GLU A 78 15.41 21.67 11.95
CA GLU A 78 16.88 21.67 12.00
C GLU A 78 17.48 21.37 10.64
N VAL A 79 18.50 22.16 10.23
CA VAL A 79 19.22 21.96 8.96
C VAL A 79 20.11 20.74 9.09
N VAL A 80 19.85 19.70 8.28
CA VAL A 80 20.67 18.48 8.25
C VAL A 80 21.60 18.42 7.04
N SER A 81 21.30 19.16 5.96
CA SER A 81 22.15 19.22 4.77
C SER A 81 21.83 20.46 3.93
N THR A 82 22.76 20.78 3.03
CA THR A 82 22.63 21.89 2.07
C THR A 82 23.03 21.39 0.68
N TYR A 83 22.31 21.84 -0.35
CA TYR A 83 22.63 21.58 -1.75
C TYR A 83 22.66 22.89 -2.52
N SER A 84 23.65 23.08 -3.38
CA SER A 84 23.74 24.21 -4.30
C SER A 84 23.67 23.72 -5.73
N GLY A 85 22.84 24.37 -6.53
CA GLY A 85 22.67 24.10 -7.93
C GLY A 85 22.75 25.35 -8.79
N GLU A 86 22.84 25.16 -10.09
CA GLU A 86 23.02 26.23 -11.06
C GLU A 86 22.14 26.06 -12.27
N ASN A 87 21.93 27.16 -13.02
CA ASN A 87 21.42 27.14 -14.37
C ASN A 87 19.98 26.62 -14.55
N LEU A 88 19.04 26.98 -13.66
CA LEU A 88 17.63 26.69 -13.87
C LEU A 88 17.02 27.60 -14.95
N ALA A 89 16.82 27.09 -16.16
CA ALA A 89 16.20 27.88 -17.23
C ALA A 89 14.71 28.13 -16.92
N SER A 90 14.19 29.28 -17.39
CA SER A 90 12.77 29.63 -17.29
C SER A 90 11.89 28.55 -17.96
N GLY A 91 10.77 28.20 -17.31
CA GLY A 91 9.80 27.21 -17.81
C GLY A 91 10.28 25.77 -17.80
N ASN A 92 11.42 25.45 -17.18
CA ASN A 92 11.99 24.10 -17.13
C ASN A 92 12.03 23.53 -15.71
N GLY A 93 11.94 22.21 -15.63
CA GLY A 93 12.14 21.43 -14.41
C GLY A 93 13.41 20.60 -14.46
N TYR A 94 14.08 20.46 -13.33
CA TYR A 94 15.35 19.76 -13.14
C TYR A 94 15.22 18.73 -12.05
N ASN A 95 15.56 17.48 -12.37
CA ASN A 95 15.62 16.40 -11.40
C ASN A 95 16.96 16.43 -10.67
N VAL A 96 16.91 16.30 -9.36
CA VAL A 96 18.08 16.29 -8.49
C VAL A 96 18.00 15.02 -7.63
N SER A 97 19.09 14.25 -7.62
CA SER A 97 19.26 13.08 -6.76
C SER A 97 20.44 13.33 -5.83
N ILE A 98 20.21 13.24 -4.54
CA ILE A 98 21.24 13.43 -3.53
C ILE A 98 21.13 12.39 -2.42
N ILE A 99 22.20 12.28 -1.66
CA ILE A 99 22.23 11.48 -0.42
C ILE A 99 22.45 12.48 0.72
N ILE A 100 21.47 12.57 1.61
CA ILE A 100 21.50 13.49 2.76
C ILE A 100 22.15 12.77 3.94
N PRO A 101 23.31 13.23 4.44
CA PRO A 101 23.88 12.68 5.65
C PRO A 101 22.99 13.00 6.84
N ILE A 102 22.65 11.99 7.62
CA ILE A 102 21.85 12.14 8.83
C ILE A 102 22.80 12.21 10.03
N PRO A 103 22.72 13.25 10.88
CA PRO A 103 23.55 13.35 12.05
C PRO A 103 23.39 12.14 13.00
N GLU A 104 24.49 11.60 13.48
CA GLU A 104 24.50 10.48 14.46
C GLU A 104 23.82 10.84 15.79
N THR A 105 23.64 12.12 16.06
CA THR A 105 22.92 12.63 17.23
C THR A 105 21.40 12.44 17.15
N LEU A 106 20.86 12.22 15.93
CA LEU A 106 19.44 11.94 15.75
C LEU A 106 19.13 10.52 16.22
N LYS A 107 18.18 10.45 17.16
CA LYS A 107 17.74 9.21 17.78
C LYS A 107 16.61 8.56 17.01
N GLN A 108 16.24 7.37 17.41
CA GLN A 108 15.01 6.72 16.96
C GLN A 108 13.80 7.64 17.17
N GLY A 109 12.93 7.73 16.16
CA GLY A 109 11.75 8.58 16.22
C GLY A 109 11.23 8.96 14.84
N GLN A 110 10.20 9.78 14.82
CA GLN A 110 9.57 10.31 13.62
C GLN A 110 9.93 11.80 13.46
N TYR A 111 10.30 12.18 12.25
CA TYR A 111 10.78 13.52 11.91
C TYR A 111 10.02 14.08 10.71
N GLU A 112 9.62 15.36 10.78
CA GLU A 112 9.10 16.07 9.62
C GLU A 112 10.25 16.49 8.71
N PHE A 113 10.19 16.09 7.43
CA PHE A 113 11.17 16.50 6.43
C PHE A 113 10.60 17.61 5.54
N THR A 114 11.41 18.66 5.35
CA THR A 114 11.10 19.76 4.42
C THR A 114 12.34 20.23 3.68
N ILE A 115 12.12 20.90 2.53
CA ILE A 115 13.16 21.55 1.72
C ILE A 115 12.83 23.02 1.62
N GLY A 116 13.85 23.89 1.66
CA GLY A 116 13.63 25.32 1.51
C GLY A 116 14.78 26.03 0.80
N PHE A 117 14.46 27.00 -0.06
CA PHE A 117 15.45 27.90 -0.66
C PHE A 117 15.99 28.89 0.36
N THR A 118 17.31 29.04 0.42
CA THR A 118 18.00 29.98 1.27
C THR A 118 18.79 31.04 0.49
N LYS A 119 19.18 30.72 -0.77
CA LYS A 119 19.83 31.66 -1.69
C LYS A 119 19.30 31.51 -3.10
N VAL A 120 19.22 32.62 -3.85
CA VAL A 120 18.87 32.62 -5.28
C VAL A 120 19.64 33.77 -5.95
N ASN A 121 20.31 33.47 -7.07
CA ASN A 121 21.13 34.41 -7.84
C ASN A 121 22.20 35.17 -6.99
N GLY A 122 22.85 34.44 -6.09
CA GLY A 122 23.87 35.00 -5.19
C GLY A 122 23.32 35.73 -3.94
N GLU A 123 22.02 36.03 -3.91
CA GLU A 123 21.38 36.73 -2.80
C GLU A 123 20.86 35.76 -1.75
N THR A 124 21.16 36.03 -0.47
CA THR A 124 20.58 35.31 0.67
C THR A 124 19.16 35.82 0.91
N LEU A 125 18.20 34.91 1.03
CA LEU A 125 16.81 35.25 1.28
C LEU A 125 16.61 35.66 2.74
N GLU A 126 15.89 36.75 2.99
CA GLU A 126 15.53 37.20 4.35
C GLU A 126 14.67 36.14 5.07
N THR A 127 13.84 35.46 4.32
CA THR A 127 12.97 34.34 4.81
C THR A 127 13.19 33.12 3.96
N VAL A 128 13.41 31.97 4.59
CA VAL A 128 13.52 30.70 3.91
C VAL A 128 12.20 30.36 3.23
N TYR A 129 12.23 30.16 1.91
CA TYR A 129 11.05 29.71 1.17
C TYR A 129 10.96 28.18 1.22
N LYS A 130 10.22 27.68 2.22
CA LYS A 130 10.01 26.24 2.41
C LYS A 130 8.99 25.67 1.41
N SER A 131 9.25 24.44 0.95
CA SER A 131 8.31 23.67 0.16
C SER A 131 7.01 23.43 0.92
N SER A 132 5.88 23.46 0.19
CA SER A 132 4.61 22.93 0.72
C SER A 132 4.58 21.40 0.76
N LYS A 133 5.51 20.72 0.08
CA LYS A 133 5.68 19.27 0.13
C LYS A 133 6.42 18.92 1.41
N ARG A 134 5.71 18.26 2.32
CA ARG A 134 6.25 17.74 3.56
C ARG A 134 6.18 16.23 3.54
N ARG A 135 7.14 15.59 4.15
CA ARG A 135 7.13 14.14 4.34
C ARG A 135 7.56 13.81 5.75
N THR A 136 7.05 12.71 6.26
CA THR A 136 7.51 12.15 7.52
C THR A 136 8.55 11.08 7.24
N VAL A 137 9.68 11.14 7.96
CA VAL A 137 10.74 10.13 7.92
C VAL A 137 10.92 9.55 9.31
N SER A 138 10.92 8.24 9.39
CA SER A 138 11.18 7.52 10.64
C SER A 138 12.63 7.04 10.68
N ILE A 139 13.31 7.24 11.80
CA ILE A 139 14.63 6.68 12.09
C ILE A 139 14.43 5.55 13.09
N VAL A 140 14.87 4.34 12.78
CA VAL A 140 14.71 3.16 13.64
C VAL A 140 16.06 2.50 13.92
N ALA A 141 16.22 1.98 15.14
CA ALA A 141 17.45 1.29 15.55
C ALA A 141 17.39 -0.22 15.32
N GLU A 142 16.17 -0.79 15.31
CA GLU A 142 15.95 -2.23 15.23
C GLU A 142 15.36 -2.62 13.87
N LYS A 143 15.80 -3.77 13.36
CA LYS A 143 15.24 -4.37 12.15
C LYS A 143 14.07 -5.28 12.50
N LEU A 144 12.86 -4.87 12.10
CA LEU A 144 11.65 -5.68 12.19
C LEU A 144 11.43 -6.54 10.94
N PRO A 145 10.70 -7.67 11.05
CA PRO A 145 10.18 -8.38 9.88
C PRO A 145 9.30 -7.45 9.06
N ARG A 146 9.53 -7.44 7.73
CA ARG A 146 8.78 -6.61 6.80
C ARG A 146 7.95 -7.47 5.85
N VAL A 147 6.70 -7.09 5.67
CA VAL A 147 5.81 -7.61 4.65
C VAL A 147 5.56 -6.52 3.62
N GLY A 148 5.82 -6.82 2.36
CA GLY A 148 5.56 -5.90 1.24
C GLY A 148 4.23 -6.21 0.57
N VAL A 149 3.59 -5.18 0.05
CA VAL A 149 2.26 -5.28 -0.58
C VAL A 149 2.33 -4.78 -2.01
N MET A 150 1.74 -5.54 -2.94
CA MET A 150 1.46 -5.11 -4.30
C MET A 150 -0.05 -4.95 -4.47
N GLU A 151 -0.51 -3.73 -4.73
CA GLU A 151 -1.89 -3.46 -5.14
C GLU A 151 -1.91 -3.31 -6.66
N GLU A 152 -2.67 -4.16 -7.34
CA GLU A 152 -2.77 -4.18 -8.80
C GLU A 152 -4.20 -3.93 -9.25
N ILE A 153 -4.38 -3.02 -10.22
CA ILE A 153 -5.63 -2.93 -10.97
C ILE A 153 -5.58 -3.88 -12.17
N THR A 154 -6.57 -4.76 -12.22
CA THR A 154 -6.67 -5.82 -13.23
C THR A 154 -8.12 -5.99 -13.72
N ALA A 155 -8.35 -6.83 -14.71
CA ALA A 155 -9.69 -7.20 -15.12
C ALA A 155 -9.68 -8.44 -16.03
N ARG A 156 -10.71 -9.30 -15.92
CA ARG A 156 -10.88 -10.45 -16.80
C ARG A 156 -11.03 -10.08 -18.29
N TRP A 157 -11.58 -8.90 -18.59
CA TRP A 157 -11.73 -8.39 -19.97
C TRP A 157 -10.47 -7.74 -20.53
N CYS A 158 -9.45 -7.54 -19.71
CA CYS A 158 -8.16 -6.97 -20.11
C CYS A 158 -7.23 -8.05 -20.68
N GLY A 159 -7.02 -8.05 -21.98
CA GLY A 159 -6.21 -9.08 -22.66
C GLY A 159 -4.71 -9.03 -22.34
N TRP A 160 -4.19 -7.92 -21.78
CA TRP A 160 -2.81 -7.80 -21.31
C TRP A 160 -2.64 -8.14 -19.83
N CYS A 161 -3.73 -8.30 -19.08
CA CYS A 161 -3.68 -8.55 -17.64
C CYS A 161 -3.09 -9.91 -17.21
N PRO A 162 -3.00 -10.95 -18.06
CA PRO A 162 -2.26 -12.16 -17.70
C PRO A 162 -0.82 -11.92 -17.21
N ARG A 163 -0.14 -10.83 -17.64
CA ARG A 163 1.19 -10.50 -17.13
C ARG A 163 1.17 -10.01 -15.66
N GLY A 164 0.06 -9.45 -15.20
CA GLY A 164 -0.12 -9.09 -13.81
C GLY A 164 -0.18 -10.30 -12.91
N HIS A 165 -0.93 -11.34 -13.31
CA HIS A 165 -0.95 -12.62 -12.61
C HIS A 165 0.45 -13.21 -12.49
N VAL A 166 1.24 -13.18 -13.58
CA VAL A 166 2.65 -13.63 -13.56
C VAL A 166 3.50 -12.79 -12.62
N GLY A 167 3.32 -11.48 -12.60
CA GLY A 167 4.03 -10.58 -11.69
C GLY A 167 3.77 -10.92 -10.22
N MET A 168 2.50 -11.11 -9.84
CA MET A 168 2.12 -11.52 -8.48
C MET A 168 2.66 -12.90 -8.13
N GLU A 169 2.55 -13.87 -9.04
CA GLU A 169 3.07 -15.24 -8.84
C GLU A 169 4.59 -15.22 -8.60
N LYS A 170 5.35 -14.43 -9.36
CA LYS A 170 6.81 -14.27 -9.15
C LYS A 170 7.13 -13.71 -7.78
N LEU A 171 6.40 -12.71 -7.32
CA LEU A 171 6.59 -12.13 -5.98
C LEU A 171 6.20 -13.13 -4.89
N GLN A 172 5.07 -13.82 -5.03
CA GLN A 172 4.63 -14.85 -4.09
C GLN A 172 5.65 -15.99 -3.97
N ASN A 173 6.17 -16.48 -5.10
CA ASN A 173 7.16 -17.57 -5.11
C ASN A 173 8.48 -17.17 -4.46
N LYS A 174 8.93 -15.92 -4.65
CA LYS A 174 10.20 -15.44 -4.12
C LYS A 174 10.11 -15.01 -2.66
N PHE A 175 9.08 -14.28 -2.28
CA PHE A 175 8.98 -13.63 -0.96
C PHE A 175 8.03 -14.36 0.01
N LYS A 176 7.22 -15.30 -0.49
CA LYS A 176 6.33 -16.16 0.32
C LYS A 176 5.50 -15.34 1.33
N ASP A 177 5.67 -15.61 2.63
CA ASP A 177 4.95 -14.94 3.72
C ASP A 177 5.32 -13.45 3.90
N SER A 178 6.36 -12.98 3.22
CA SER A 178 6.74 -11.56 3.19
C SER A 178 6.11 -10.77 2.03
N PHE A 179 5.18 -11.38 1.29
CA PHE A 179 4.45 -10.76 0.19
C PHE A 179 2.94 -10.86 0.37
N ILE A 180 2.25 -9.78 0.09
CA ILE A 180 0.78 -9.72 -0.02
C ILE A 180 0.42 -9.14 -1.39
N GLY A 181 -0.31 -9.92 -2.20
CA GLY A 181 -0.96 -9.46 -3.42
C GLY A 181 -2.39 -8.99 -3.13
N ILE A 182 -2.80 -7.91 -3.79
CA ILE A 182 -4.17 -7.39 -3.76
C ILE A 182 -4.58 -7.07 -5.20
N ALA A 183 -5.47 -7.90 -5.78
CA ALA A 183 -5.97 -7.77 -7.15
C ALA A 183 -7.31 -7.02 -7.14
N ILE A 184 -7.30 -5.80 -7.66
CA ILE A 184 -8.46 -4.90 -7.71
C ILE A 184 -9.06 -5.00 -9.09
N HIS A 185 -10.18 -5.71 -9.22
CA HIS A 185 -10.87 -5.87 -10.49
C HIS A 185 -11.66 -4.63 -10.87
N GLY A 186 -11.54 -4.21 -12.13
CA GLY A 186 -12.12 -2.97 -12.65
C GLY A 186 -13.61 -3.05 -12.95
N TYR A 187 -14.22 -1.90 -13.21
CA TYR A 187 -15.63 -1.78 -13.56
C TYR A 187 -16.04 -2.70 -14.73
N LYS A 188 -17.23 -3.29 -14.68
CA LYS A 188 -17.78 -4.32 -15.58
C LYS A 188 -17.10 -5.70 -15.48
N ASP A 189 -16.23 -5.90 -14.52
CA ASP A 189 -15.73 -7.23 -14.18
C ASP A 189 -16.70 -7.91 -13.20
N PRO A 190 -16.98 -9.22 -13.28
CA PRO A 190 -17.81 -9.92 -12.30
C PRO A 190 -17.21 -9.89 -10.89
N MET A 191 -15.89 -9.73 -10.77
CA MET A 191 -15.15 -9.62 -9.52
C MET A 191 -14.94 -8.15 -9.07
N TYR A 192 -15.64 -7.19 -9.67
CA TYR A 192 -15.54 -5.78 -9.30
C TYR A 192 -16.05 -5.51 -7.89
N TYR A 193 -15.19 -4.93 -7.05
CA TYR A 193 -15.54 -4.40 -5.74
C TYR A 193 -15.47 -2.86 -5.74
N PRO A 194 -16.63 -2.15 -5.65
CA PRO A 194 -16.69 -0.70 -5.92
C PRO A 194 -16.04 0.18 -4.85
N ASN A 195 -15.93 -0.33 -3.63
CA ASN A 195 -15.51 0.50 -2.48
C ASN A 195 -13.99 0.53 -2.25
N TYR A 196 -13.19 -0.15 -3.08
CA TYR A 196 -11.73 -0.08 -2.96
C TYR A 196 -11.20 1.14 -3.71
N PRO A 197 -10.47 2.06 -3.04
CA PRO A 197 -9.97 3.27 -3.70
C PRO A 197 -8.81 2.95 -4.64
N ILE A 198 -8.98 3.33 -5.90
CA ILE A 198 -7.94 3.19 -6.93
C ILE A 198 -7.23 4.53 -7.09
N LYS A 199 -6.25 4.83 -6.22
CA LYS A 199 -5.45 6.06 -6.37
C LYS A 199 -4.20 5.79 -7.21
N GLY A 200 -4.00 6.59 -8.25
CA GLY A 200 -2.80 6.55 -9.08
C GLY A 200 -2.72 5.39 -10.08
N LEU A 201 -3.67 4.45 -10.07
CA LEU A 201 -3.75 3.35 -11.02
C LEU A 201 -4.70 3.72 -12.15
N THR A 202 -4.18 3.97 -13.36
CA THR A 202 -4.95 4.52 -14.48
C THR A 202 -5.00 3.62 -15.71
N SER A 203 -4.20 2.57 -15.76
CA SER A 203 -4.11 1.63 -16.88
C SER A 203 -4.25 0.18 -16.43
N TYR A 204 -4.67 -0.71 -17.32
CA TYR A 204 -4.85 -2.13 -17.07
C TYR A 204 -3.82 -2.95 -17.87
N PRO A 205 -2.98 -3.80 -17.21
CA PRO A 205 -2.76 -3.84 -15.77
C PRO A 205 -1.81 -2.72 -15.32
N SER A 206 -1.92 -2.28 -14.09
CA SER A 206 -0.90 -1.47 -13.41
C SER A 206 -0.92 -1.75 -11.91
N CYS A 207 0.20 -1.51 -11.24
CA CYS A 207 0.33 -1.75 -9.82
C CYS A 207 1.11 -0.65 -9.10
N VAL A 208 0.99 -0.65 -7.78
CA VAL A 208 1.85 0.10 -6.86
C VAL A 208 2.39 -0.84 -5.80
N LEU A 209 3.61 -0.58 -5.34
CA LEU A 209 4.27 -1.35 -4.28
C LEU A 209 4.28 -0.53 -2.99
N ASN A 210 3.74 -1.07 -1.90
CA ASN A 210 3.59 -0.39 -0.60
C ASN A 210 3.03 1.04 -0.68
N ARG A 211 2.29 1.38 -1.73
CA ARG A 211 1.81 2.74 -2.02
C ARG A 211 2.93 3.78 -2.13
N THR A 212 4.14 3.33 -2.49
CA THR A 212 5.29 4.20 -2.70
C THR A 212 5.47 4.51 -4.19
N GLY A 213 5.83 5.77 -4.51
CA GLY A 213 6.16 6.18 -5.87
C GLY A 213 4.96 6.18 -6.84
N HIS A 214 5.24 5.96 -8.12
CA HIS A 214 4.28 5.96 -9.21
C HIS A 214 3.78 4.54 -9.53
N SER A 215 2.60 4.47 -10.18
CA SER A 215 2.11 3.21 -10.73
C SER A 215 3.06 2.68 -11.82
N MET A 216 3.21 1.38 -11.89
CA MET A 216 4.06 0.69 -12.84
C MET A 216 3.34 -0.50 -13.47
N ASP A 217 3.90 -1.03 -14.57
CA ASP A 217 3.46 -2.30 -15.12
C ASP A 217 3.80 -3.43 -14.15
N PRO A 218 2.88 -4.34 -13.81
CA PRO A 218 3.12 -5.40 -12.82
C PRO A 218 4.14 -6.44 -13.26
N TYR A 219 4.40 -6.58 -14.55
CA TYR A 219 5.49 -7.41 -15.09
C TYR A 219 6.76 -6.59 -15.36
N TYR A 220 6.59 -5.26 -15.55
CA TYR A 220 7.65 -4.27 -15.80
C TYR A 220 8.48 -4.54 -17.06
N GLY A 221 7.91 -5.20 -18.06
CA GLY A 221 8.52 -5.43 -19.38
C GLY A 221 9.76 -6.30 -19.41
N THR A 222 10.26 -6.77 -18.26
CA THR A 222 11.41 -7.65 -18.10
C THR A 222 11.13 -8.78 -17.13
N GLU A 223 11.86 -9.89 -17.25
CA GLU A 223 11.68 -11.07 -16.39
C GLU A 223 11.95 -10.79 -14.90
N SER A 224 12.83 -9.84 -14.57
CA SER A 224 13.19 -9.51 -13.17
C SER A 224 12.60 -8.19 -12.67
N GLY A 225 12.07 -7.34 -13.56
CA GLY A 225 11.77 -5.93 -13.26
C GLY A 225 10.87 -5.70 -12.05
N ILE A 226 9.76 -6.46 -11.89
CA ILE A 226 8.88 -6.33 -10.72
C ILE A 226 9.57 -6.82 -9.44
N VAL A 227 10.37 -7.87 -9.53
CA VAL A 227 11.11 -8.43 -8.40
C VAL A 227 12.14 -7.43 -7.89
N ASP A 228 12.92 -6.82 -8.80
CA ASP A 228 13.95 -5.83 -8.44
C ASP A 228 13.33 -4.59 -7.80
N ASN A 229 12.16 -4.15 -8.27
CA ASN A 229 11.45 -3.02 -7.67
C ASN A 229 10.87 -3.38 -6.30
N PHE A 230 10.34 -4.59 -6.14
CA PHE A 230 9.85 -5.05 -4.85
C PHE A 230 10.98 -5.18 -3.82
N GLU A 231 12.17 -5.66 -4.22
CA GLU A 231 13.36 -5.70 -3.35
C GLU A 231 13.77 -4.32 -2.83
N LYS A 232 13.64 -3.26 -3.65
CA LYS A 232 13.91 -1.89 -3.20
C LYS A 232 12.96 -1.47 -2.09
N VAL A 233 11.66 -1.78 -2.25
CA VAL A 233 10.65 -1.49 -1.24
C VAL A 233 10.89 -2.28 0.06
N MET A 234 11.35 -3.53 -0.05
CA MET A 234 11.67 -4.38 1.11
C MET A 234 12.91 -3.93 1.90
N LYS A 235 13.77 -3.08 1.31
CA LYS A 235 14.93 -2.49 2.01
C LYS A 235 14.54 -1.37 2.97
N VAL A 236 13.40 -0.72 2.76
CA VAL A 236 12.91 0.33 3.70
C VAL A 236 12.56 -0.32 5.03
N PRO A 237 13.11 0.12 6.17
CA PRO A 237 12.81 -0.46 7.46
C PRO A 237 11.32 -0.40 7.81
N ALA A 238 10.79 -1.46 8.44
CA ALA A 238 9.47 -1.43 9.05
C ALA A 238 9.54 -0.69 10.39
N THR A 239 8.57 0.18 10.66
CA THR A 239 8.45 0.93 11.92
C THR A 239 7.54 0.25 12.94
N VAL A 240 6.75 -0.73 12.47
CA VAL A 240 5.80 -1.49 13.28
C VAL A 240 5.84 -2.97 12.91
N THR A 241 5.48 -3.86 13.85
CA THR A 241 5.04 -5.22 13.55
C THR A 241 3.52 -5.28 13.61
N VAL A 242 2.93 -6.21 12.85
CA VAL A 242 1.49 -6.44 12.81
C VAL A 242 1.24 -7.93 13.00
N THR A 243 0.40 -8.28 13.97
CA THR A 243 -0.21 -9.61 14.07
C THR A 243 -1.70 -9.47 13.82
N LEU A 244 -2.32 -10.50 13.27
CA LEU A 244 -3.69 -10.42 12.78
C LEU A 244 -4.43 -11.72 13.03
N ASP A 245 -5.64 -11.63 13.59
CA ASP A 245 -6.60 -12.70 13.68
C ASP A 245 -7.88 -12.32 12.96
N ALA A 246 -8.54 -13.29 12.30
CA ALA A 246 -9.79 -13.06 11.59
C ALA A 246 -10.70 -14.29 11.66
N THR A 247 -11.96 -14.07 12.01
CA THR A 247 -12.97 -15.13 12.12
C THR A 247 -14.27 -14.72 11.46
N TYR A 248 -14.97 -15.68 10.82
CA TYR A 248 -16.35 -15.46 10.41
C TYR A 248 -17.27 -15.37 11.63
N ASN A 249 -18.28 -14.50 11.55
CA ASN A 249 -19.42 -14.60 12.46
C ASN A 249 -20.25 -15.85 12.13
N ASN A 250 -21.25 -16.17 12.97
CA ASN A 250 -22.02 -17.43 12.92
C ASN A 250 -22.72 -17.68 11.57
N ASP A 251 -23.12 -16.64 10.84
CA ASP A 251 -23.81 -16.74 9.54
C ASP A 251 -22.90 -16.39 8.34
N SER A 252 -21.62 -16.16 8.59
CA SER A 252 -20.61 -15.74 7.61
C SER A 252 -20.94 -14.44 6.86
N SER A 253 -21.82 -13.61 7.41
CA SER A 253 -22.17 -12.30 6.83
C SER A 253 -21.15 -11.21 7.16
N TYR A 254 -20.34 -11.45 8.20
CA TYR A 254 -19.25 -10.58 8.62
C TYR A 254 -18.00 -11.38 8.95
N ILE A 255 -16.85 -10.70 8.82
CA ILE A 255 -15.56 -11.16 9.33
C ILE A 255 -15.14 -10.20 10.44
N ASP A 256 -14.92 -10.71 11.63
CA ASP A 256 -14.35 -9.96 12.74
C ASP A 256 -12.83 -10.10 12.68
N ALA A 257 -12.15 -8.98 12.50
CA ALA A 257 -10.70 -8.88 12.37
C ALA A 257 -10.11 -8.10 13.56
N VAL A 258 -9.02 -8.61 14.11
CA VAL A 258 -8.29 -8.01 15.22
C VAL A 258 -6.83 -7.93 14.84
N ALA A 259 -6.27 -6.71 14.78
CA ALA A 259 -4.87 -6.48 14.54
C ALA A 259 -4.19 -5.93 15.79
N GLN A 260 -3.03 -6.49 16.16
CA GLN A 260 -2.15 -5.92 17.18
C GLN A 260 -0.92 -5.32 16.49
N ILE A 261 -0.68 -4.05 16.76
CA ILE A 261 0.38 -3.25 16.16
C ILE A 261 1.38 -2.88 17.26
N LYS A 262 2.60 -3.45 17.23
CA LYS A 262 3.69 -3.03 18.11
C LYS A 262 4.57 -2.05 17.36
N SER A 263 4.82 -0.87 17.97
CA SER A 263 5.57 0.22 17.33
C SER A 263 6.98 0.39 17.88
N LEU A 264 7.95 0.71 17.01
CA LEU A 264 9.28 1.17 17.40
C LEU A 264 9.35 2.66 17.69
N ILE A 265 8.33 3.44 17.29
CA ILE A 265 8.34 4.89 17.33
C ILE A 265 7.06 5.44 17.95
N ASN A 266 7.12 6.68 18.45
CA ASN A 266 5.91 7.46 18.73
C ASN A 266 5.37 8.04 17.40
N ALA A 267 4.08 7.84 17.10
CA ALA A 267 3.42 8.40 15.92
C ALA A 267 1.93 8.67 16.19
N GLU A 268 1.38 9.72 15.56
CA GLU A 268 -0.03 10.13 15.70
C GLU A 268 -0.78 10.11 14.35
N ASP A 269 -0.06 9.84 13.25
CA ASP A 269 -0.52 9.95 11.88
C ASP A 269 -0.65 8.60 11.16
N TYR A 270 -0.66 7.51 11.91
CA TYR A 270 -0.85 6.16 11.37
C TYR A 270 -2.32 5.78 11.31
N SER A 271 -2.64 4.94 10.35
CA SER A 271 -3.97 4.38 10.18
C SER A 271 -3.89 2.91 9.77
N ILE A 272 -5.01 2.20 9.86
CA ILE A 272 -5.10 0.80 9.44
C ILE A 272 -6.26 0.58 8.49
N VAL A 273 -6.07 -0.31 7.52
CA VAL A 273 -7.10 -0.79 6.59
C VAL A 273 -7.11 -2.30 6.61
N PHE A 274 -8.31 -2.88 6.69
CA PHE A 274 -8.52 -4.30 6.53
C PHE A 274 -9.06 -4.56 5.12
N VAL A 275 -8.43 -5.48 4.39
CA VAL A 275 -8.81 -5.87 3.03
C VAL A 275 -9.05 -7.36 3.01
N VAL A 276 -10.24 -7.78 2.60
CA VAL A 276 -10.56 -9.20 2.44
C VAL A 276 -10.26 -9.60 1.00
N THR A 277 -9.49 -10.66 0.83
CA THR A 277 -9.18 -11.23 -0.48
C THR A 277 -9.63 -12.68 -0.56
N GLY A 278 -10.10 -13.08 -1.75
CA GLY A 278 -10.38 -14.47 -2.10
C GLY A 278 -9.31 -15.03 -3.02
N ASP A 279 -8.89 -16.26 -2.76
CA ASP A 279 -8.03 -17.03 -3.64
C ASP A 279 -8.82 -18.16 -4.31
N ASP A 280 -8.29 -18.69 -5.43
CA ASP A 280 -8.89 -19.73 -6.24
C ASP A 280 -10.34 -19.41 -6.66
N MET A 281 -10.63 -18.13 -6.90
CA MET A 281 -11.97 -17.69 -7.31
C MET A 281 -12.25 -18.09 -8.75
N TYR A 282 -13.36 -18.78 -8.95
CA TYR A 282 -13.75 -19.33 -10.25
C TYR A 282 -15.26 -19.44 -10.43
N HIS A 283 -15.72 -19.25 -11.66
CA HIS A 283 -17.07 -19.57 -12.10
C HIS A 283 -17.04 -19.95 -13.59
N ASP A 284 -17.79 -20.96 -14.01
CA ASP A 284 -17.75 -21.53 -15.35
C ASP A 284 -18.39 -20.67 -16.46
N SER A 285 -19.06 -19.56 -16.09
CA SER A 285 -19.73 -18.69 -17.06
C SER A 285 -18.73 -17.88 -17.90
N GLN A 286 -19.13 -17.58 -19.13
CA GLN A 286 -18.32 -16.82 -20.09
C GLN A 286 -17.85 -15.44 -19.56
N ILE A 287 -18.65 -14.82 -18.67
CA ILE A 287 -18.30 -13.51 -18.10
C ILE A 287 -17.18 -13.59 -17.08
N TRP A 288 -16.71 -14.79 -16.69
CA TRP A 288 -15.58 -14.99 -15.78
C TRP A 288 -14.28 -15.34 -16.51
N LYS A 289 -14.36 -15.74 -17.80
CA LYS A 289 -13.17 -16.13 -18.57
C LYS A 289 -12.23 -14.94 -18.80
N GLN A 290 -10.94 -15.17 -18.62
CA GLN A 290 -9.88 -14.18 -18.80
C GLN A 290 -9.63 -13.94 -20.30
N ALA A 291 -9.68 -12.69 -20.74
CA ALA A 291 -9.23 -12.30 -22.08
C ALA A 291 -7.69 -12.42 -22.18
N ASN A 292 -7.20 -12.83 -23.34
CA ASN A 292 -5.79 -13.08 -23.54
C ASN A 292 -5.33 -12.61 -24.92
N TYR A 293 -4.55 -11.50 -24.96
CA TYR A 293 -3.97 -11.02 -26.19
C TYR A 293 -2.67 -11.74 -26.58
N TYR A 294 -2.04 -12.48 -25.67
CA TYR A 294 -0.86 -13.29 -25.96
C TYR A 294 -1.21 -14.52 -26.83
N ALA A 295 -2.46 -14.98 -26.82
CA ALA A 295 -2.92 -16.11 -27.64
C ALA A 295 -2.75 -15.90 -29.17
N ARG A 296 -2.45 -14.68 -29.62
CA ARG A 296 -2.15 -14.35 -31.01
C ARG A 296 -0.68 -14.51 -31.40
N TYR A 297 0.21 -14.69 -30.44
CA TYR A 297 1.65 -14.78 -30.62
C TYR A 297 2.14 -16.21 -30.49
N SER A 298 3.21 -16.57 -31.22
CA SER A 298 3.91 -17.83 -31.01
C SER A 298 4.66 -17.83 -29.66
N PRO A 299 4.87 -18.99 -29.03
CA PRO A 299 5.61 -19.10 -27.76
C PRO A 299 7.03 -18.51 -27.81
N SER A 300 7.66 -18.49 -29.01
CA SER A 300 8.98 -17.91 -29.23
C SER A 300 8.98 -16.39 -29.32
N SER A 301 7.82 -15.76 -29.46
CA SER A 301 7.66 -14.31 -29.61
C SER A 301 7.28 -13.59 -28.33
N VAL A 302 7.13 -14.31 -27.21
CA VAL A 302 6.79 -13.77 -25.89
C VAL A 302 7.88 -14.10 -24.88
N LEU A 303 7.94 -13.33 -23.79
CA LEU A 303 8.89 -13.59 -22.70
C LEU A 303 8.61 -14.96 -22.04
N ALA A 304 9.65 -15.57 -21.46
CA ALA A 304 9.62 -16.96 -20.97
C ALA A 304 8.44 -17.25 -20.06
N ASP A 305 8.19 -16.39 -19.07
CA ASP A 305 7.11 -16.58 -18.08
C ASP A 305 5.71 -16.40 -18.69
N LEU A 306 5.59 -15.71 -19.83
CA LEU A 306 4.34 -15.45 -20.53
C LEU A 306 4.00 -16.51 -21.59
N LYS A 307 4.90 -17.47 -21.85
CA LYS A 307 4.73 -18.52 -22.88
C LYS A 307 3.45 -19.34 -22.66
N GLN A 308 3.10 -19.60 -21.40
CA GLN A 308 1.87 -20.34 -21.06
C GLN A 308 0.59 -19.72 -21.62
N PHE A 309 0.60 -18.42 -21.97
CA PHE A 309 -0.53 -17.71 -22.57
C PHE A 309 -0.45 -17.61 -24.10
N ALA A 310 0.66 -18.01 -24.72
CA ALA A 310 0.84 -17.97 -26.16
C ALA A 310 0.02 -19.03 -26.88
N TYR A 311 -0.15 -18.85 -28.20
CA TYR A 311 -0.91 -19.76 -29.05
C TYR A 311 -0.42 -21.22 -28.90
N GLY A 312 -1.37 -22.13 -28.69
CA GLY A 312 -1.09 -23.56 -28.52
C GLY A 312 -0.66 -24.01 -27.12
N GLU A 313 -0.39 -23.08 -26.21
CA GLU A 313 0.01 -23.36 -24.84
C GLU A 313 -1.20 -23.51 -23.87
N LYS A 314 -0.93 -23.82 -22.60
CA LYS A 314 -1.94 -24.12 -21.55
C LYS A 314 -3.11 -23.13 -21.53
N TYR A 315 -2.81 -21.84 -21.56
CA TYR A 315 -3.78 -20.74 -21.56
C TYR A 315 -3.83 -20.00 -22.89
N GLY A 316 -3.37 -20.62 -23.96
CA GLY A 316 -3.24 -20.05 -25.31
C GLY A 316 -4.55 -19.85 -26.08
N LYS A 317 -5.67 -19.68 -25.39
CA LYS A 317 -7.00 -19.33 -25.95
C LYS A 317 -7.39 -17.91 -25.54
N ASN A 318 -8.35 -17.33 -26.26
CA ASN A 318 -8.91 -16.02 -25.93
C ASN A 318 -10.44 -16.04 -26.13
N PRO A 319 -11.25 -15.99 -25.05
CA PRO A 319 -10.84 -16.05 -23.65
C PRO A 319 -10.52 -17.50 -23.19
N PHE A 320 -9.96 -17.62 -21.97
CA PHE A 320 -9.66 -18.91 -21.34
C PHE A 320 -10.19 -18.98 -19.90
N ASP A 321 -10.37 -20.19 -19.39
CA ASP A 321 -10.76 -20.43 -18.00
C ASP A 321 -9.57 -20.16 -17.09
N TYR A 322 -9.78 -19.36 -16.05
CA TYR A 322 -8.75 -18.96 -15.11
C TYR A 322 -9.27 -18.93 -13.67
N HIS A 323 -8.45 -19.35 -12.73
CA HIS A 323 -8.68 -19.25 -11.30
C HIS A 323 -7.94 -18.04 -10.79
N TYR A 324 -8.64 -17.13 -10.13
CA TYR A 324 -8.12 -15.83 -9.72
C TYR A 324 -7.74 -15.85 -8.24
N ASP A 325 -6.54 -15.36 -7.94
CA ASP A 325 -6.03 -15.23 -6.58
C ASP A 325 -5.93 -13.77 -6.16
N ASN A 326 -5.90 -13.54 -4.84
CA ASN A 326 -5.76 -12.22 -4.22
C ASN A 326 -6.87 -11.21 -4.59
N VAL A 327 -8.02 -11.68 -5.04
CA VAL A 327 -9.13 -10.83 -5.50
C VAL A 327 -9.75 -10.09 -4.32
N VAL A 328 -9.85 -8.77 -4.37
CA VAL A 328 -10.55 -7.96 -3.36
C VAL A 328 -12.03 -8.30 -3.37
N ILE A 329 -12.57 -8.77 -2.26
CA ILE A 329 -13.99 -9.14 -2.10
C ILE A 329 -14.71 -8.27 -1.08
N ALA A 330 -14.00 -7.72 -0.09
CA ALA A 330 -14.53 -6.78 0.90
C ALA A 330 -13.40 -5.93 1.49
N SER A 331 -13.71 -4.85 2.17
CA SER A 331 -12.72 -4.06 2.89
C SER A 331 -13.35 -3.16 3.95
N SER A 332 -12.51 -2.59 4.82
CA SER A 332 -12.92 -1.54 5.75
C SER A 332 -13.11 -0.17 5.10
N TYR A 333 -12.87 -0.02 3.80
CA TYR A 333 -13.24 1.18 3.06
C TYR A 333 -14.77 1.23 2.89
N SER A 334 -15.40 2.36 3.19
CA SER A 334 -16.80 2.60 2.92
C SER A 334 -16.99 3.70 1.88
N ASP A 335 -17.93 3.52 0.95
CA ASP A 335 -18.36 4.50 -0.05
C ASP A 335 -17.24 5.12 -0.88
N GLY A 336 -16.18 4.34 -1.19
CA GLY A 336 -15.01 4.84 -1.93
C GLY A 336 -14.21 5.90 -1.18
N ARG A 337 -14.59 6.23 0.05
CA ARG A 337 -13.84 7.07 0.97
C ARG A 337 -13.01 6.18 1.88
N ILE A 338 -11.79 6.62 2.14
CA ILE A 338 -10.90 5.97 3.09
C ILE A 338 -11.47 6.21 4.49
N ASN A 339 -12.36 5.35 4.96
CA ASN A 339 -12.55 5.15 6.39
C ASN A 339 -11.39 4.29 6.89
N GLN A 340 -10.20 4.87 6.83
CA GLN A 340 -9.09 4.36 7.60
C GLN A 340 -9.50 4.55 9.06
N ALA A 341 -9.60 3.45 9.79
CA ALA A 341 -9.62 3.59 11.23
C ALA A 341 -8.32 4.30 11.60
N THR A 342 -8.42 5.52 12.09
CA THR A 342 -7.27 6.20 12.66
C THR A 342 -6.81 5.33 13.81
N LEU A 343 -5.56 4.91 13.80
CA LEU A 343 -5.01 4.25 14.97
C LEU A 343 -4.90 5.27 16.10
N ASP A 344 -5.18 4.84 17.31
CA ASP A 344 -4.77 5.60 18.48
C ASP A 344 -3.26 5.87 18.40
N LYS A 345 -2.81 6.90 19.09
CA LYS A 345 -1.40 7.25 19.17
C LYS A 345 -0.53 6.02 19.40
N LEU A 346 0.36 5.75 18.46
CA LEU A 346 1.38 4.73 18.62
C LEU A 346 2.45 5.24 19.59
N THR A 347 2.78 4.42 20.56
CA THR A 347 3.87 4.71 21.52
C THR A 347 5.06 3.80 21.25
N GLU A 348 6.25 4.36 21.40
CA GLU A 348 7.50 3.60 21.27
C GLU A 348 7.49 2.38 22.21
N ASN A 349 7.74 1.19 21.65
CA ASN A 349 7.67 -0.11 22.30
C ASN A 349 6.28 -0.49 22.84
N GLY A 350 5.26 0.30 22.58
CA GLY A 350 3.87 0.03 22.94
C GLY A 350 3.16 -0.86 21.91
N THR A 351 2.02 -1.42 22.30
CA THR A 351 1.11 -2.18 21.46
C THR A 351 -0.23 -1.47 21.40
N THR A 352 -0.74 -1.26 20.19
CA THR A 352 -2.08 -0.73 19.90
C THR A 352 -2.90 -1.82 19.24
N GLU A 353 -4.17 -1.95 19.62
CA GLU A 353 -5.08 -2.92 19.04
C GLU A 353 -6.13 -2.21 18.17
N ALA A 354 -6.45 -2.81 17.02
CA ALA A 354 -7.48 -2.33 16.12
C ALA A 354 -8.46 -3.47 15.79
N HIS A 355 -9.75 -3.21 15.99
CA HIS A 355 -10.85 -4.13 15.70
C HIS A 355 -11.70 -3.60 14.55
N TYR A 356 -12.10 -4.47 13.63
CA TYR A 356 -13.03 -4.12 12.59
C TYR A 356 -13.90 -5.32 12.18
N SER A 357 -15.22 -5.10 12.10
CA SER A 357 -16.17 -6.09 11.60
C SER A 357 -16.49 -5.77 10.15
N ILE A 358 -15.99 -6.61 9.23
CA ILE A 358 -16.03 -6.39 7.78
C ILE A 358 -17.26 -7.10 7.23
N LYS A 359 -18.17 -6.35 6.62
CA LYS A 359 -19.35 -6.92 5.96
C LYS A 359 -18.97 -7.64 4.69
N MET A 360 -19.35 -8.91 4.57
CA MET A 360 -19.18 -9.70 3.34
C MET A 360 -20.21 -9.30 2.29
N PRO A 361 -19.83 -9.34 0.99
CA PRO A 361 -20.78 -9.05 -0.09
C PRO A 361 -21.87 -10.12 -0.16
N THR A 362 -23.09 -9.69 -0.49
CA THR A 362 -24.25 -10.57 -0.65
C THR A 362 -24.82 -10.47 -2.07
N GLU A 363 -25.25 -11.59 -2.62
CA GLU A 363 -26.04 -11.69 -3.88
C GLU A 363 -25.51 -10.90 -5.08
N THR A 364 -24.18 -10.87 -5.27
CA THR A 364 -23.54 -10.24 -6.43
C THR A 364 -22.91 -11.27 -7.37
N THR A 365 -22.49 -10.86 -8.56
CA THR A 365 -21.69 -11.73 -9.44
C THR A 365 -20.38 -12.16 -8.78
N LEU A 366 -19.80 -11.32 -7.95
CA LEU A 366 -18.59 -11.57 -7.18
C LEU A 366 -18.76 -12.78 -6.24
N THR A 367 -19.88 -12.87 -5.52
CA THR A 367 -20.12 -13.94 -4.54
C THR A 367 -20.18 -15.32 -5.15
N LYS A 368 -20.50 -15.44 -6.45
CA LYS A 368 -20.59 -16.74 -7.15
C LYS A 368 -19.24 -17.44 -7.28
N GLY A 369 -18.14 -16.70 -7.21
CA GLY A 369 -16.79 -17.28 -7.31
C GLY A 369 -16.08 -17.44 -5.98
N ILE A 370 -16.65 -16.96 -4.85
CA ILE A 370 -16.00 -17.03 -3.55
C ILE A 370 -16.00 -18.47 -3.02
N LYS A 371 -14.82 -18.95 -2.67
CA LYS A 371 -14.61 -20.13 -1.85
C LYS A 371 -14.31 -19.68 -0.42
N TYR A 372 -15.26 -19.88 0.48
CA TYR A 372 -15.18 -19.35 1.85
C TYR A 372 -14.02 -19.93 2.67
N ASP A 373 -13.50 -21.10 2.30
CA ASP A 373 -12.30 -21.74 2.82
C ASP A 373 -10.99 -21.21 2.20
N HIS A 374 -11.08 -20.28 1.23
CA HIS A 374 -9.94 -19.62 0.60
C HIS A 374 -10.02 -18.08 0.74
N VAL A 375 -10.57 -17.63 1.86
CA VAL A 375 -10.70 -16.20 2.16
C VAL A 375 -9.64 -15.78 3.19
N TYR A 376 -9.04 -14.62 2.96
CA TYR A 376 -8.00 -14.05 3.79
C TYR A 376 -8.34 -12.61 4.17
N VAL A 377 -7.91 -12.18 5.35
CA VAL A 377 -7.86 -10.77 5.72
C VAL A 377 -6.41 -10.29 5.64
N ASN A 378 -6.23 -9.11 5.09
CA ASN A 378 -4.97 -8.39 5.04
C ASN A 378 -5.13 -7.10 5.87
N ALA A 379 -4.31 -6.92 6.90
CA ALA A 379 -4.22 -5.69 7.67
C ALA A 379 -3.06 -4.85 7.14
N LEU A 380 -3.35 -3.66 6.62
CA LEU A 380 -2.37 -2.73 6.06
C LEU A 380 -2.22 -1.56 7.02
N VAL A 381 -1.07 -1.41 7.67
CA VAL A 381 -0.75 -0.25 8.50
C VAL A 381 -0.11 0.82 7.63
N ILE A 382 -0.73 2.00 7.61
CA ILE A 382 -0.41 3.10 6.71
C ILE A 382 0.15 4.25 7.53
N ASN A 383 1.31 4.77 7.13
CA ASN A 383 1.97 5.91 7.78
C ASN A 383 1.39 7.25 7.31
N GLY A 384 1.83 8.35 7.91
CA GLY A 384 1.40 9.71 7.58
C GLY A 384 1.70 10.17 6.15
N ASN A 385 2.59 9.50 5.43
CA ASN A 385 2.81 9.72 4.00
C ASN A 385 1.78 9.00 3.11
N GLY A 386 0.91 8.17 3.68
CA GLY A 386 -0.03 7.31 2.95
C GLY A 386 0.60 6.03 2.40
N GLU A 387 1.80 5.68 2.83
CA GLU A 387 2.54 4.48 2.43
C GLU A 387 2.30 3.34 3.42
N ILE A 388 2.37 2.09 2.95
CA ILE A 388 2.23 0.91 3.81
C ILE A 388 3.53 0.71 4.59
N ALA A 389 3.47 0.99 5.89
CA ALA A 389 4.58 0.84 6.82
C ALA A 389 4.90 -0.63 7.10
N ASN A 390 3.88 -1.46 7.25
CA ASN A 390 3.95 -2.92 7.33
C ASN A 390 2.55 -3.52 7.18
N ALA A 391 2.46 -4.84 7.02
CA ALA A 391 1.19 -5.54 6.82
C ALA A 391 1.23 -6.95 7.43
N ALA A 392 0.03 -7.55 7.57
CA ALA A 392 -0.14 -8.96 7.91
C ALA A 392 -1.29 -9.57 7.09
N LYS A 393 -1.18 -10.85 6.74
CA LYS A 393 -2.24 -11.65 6.08
C LYS A 393 -2.55 -12.85 6.95
N VAL A 394 -3.85 -13.15 7.13
CA VAL A 394 -4.29 -14.34 7.84
C VAL A 394 -5.46 -15.00 7.09
N HIS A 395 -5.52 -16.30 7.14
CA HIS A 395 -6.67 -17.07 6.67
C HIS A 395 -7.86 -16.86 7.61
N VAL A 396 -9.07 -16.66 7.06
CA VAL A 396 -10.28 -16.50 7.88
C VAL A 396 -10.74 -17.87 8.37
N THR A 397 -10.85 -17.99 9.68
CA THR A 397 -11.33 -19.25 10.32
C THR A 397 -12.82 -19.16 10.64
N SER A 398 -13.50 -20.29 10.68
CA SER A 398 -14.88 -20.35 11.15
C SER A 398 -14.90 -20.11 12.66
N ASN A 399 -15.84 -19.29 13.12
CA ASN A 399 -16.09 -19.15 14.56
C ASN A 399 -16.85 -20.40 15.04
N THR A 400 -16.13 -21.51 15.18
CA THR A 400 -16.69 -22.71 15.77
C THR A 400 -16.72 -22.48 17.29
N THR A 401 -17.82 -21.87 17.79
CA THR A 401 -18.25 -22.03 19.19
C THR A 401 -18.87 -23.42 19.39
N GLY A 402 -18.38 -24.39 18.69
CA GLY A 402 -18.61 -25.81 18.91
C GLY A 402 -17.24 -26.44 19.17
N ILE A 403 -17.14 -27.28 20.15
CA ILE A 403 -16.01 -28.16 20.42
C ILE A 403 -15.52 -28.62 19.03
N GLY A 404 -14.38 -28.05 18.61
CA GLY A 404 -13.79 -28.38 17.32
C GLY A 404 -13.75 -29.89 17.22
N SER A 405 -14.20 -30.43 16.09
CA SER A 405 -13.94 -31.84 15.81
C SER A 405 -12.47 -32.05 16.13
N LEU A 406 -12.20 -32.80 17.20
CA LEU A 406 -10.84 -33.28 17.48
C LEU A 406 -10.31 -33.82 16.16
N SER A 407 -9.44 -33.05 15.50
CA SER A 407 -8.64 -33.58 14.42
C SER A 407 -8.14 -34.91 14.95
N LYS A 408 -8.38 -36.00 14.24
CA LYS A 408 -7.91 -37.33 14.65
C LYS A 408 -6.50 -37.14 15.23
N ALA A 409 -6.40 -37.21 16.53
CA ALA A 409 -5.12 -37.21 17.22
C ALA A 409 -4.27 -38.26 16.52
N SER A 410 -3.05 -37.90 16.19
CA SER A 410 -2.07 -38.88 15.75
C SER A 410 -2.14 -40.09 16.66
N ASP A 411 -1.99 -41.29 16.15
CA ASP A 411 -2.24 -42.62 16.75
C ASP A 411 -1.62 -42.90 18.15
N ALA A 412 -1.31 -41.89 18.95
CA ALA A 412 -0.66 -41.96 20.26
C ALA A 412 -1.48 -41.34 21.43
N GLN A 413 -2.63 -40.70 21.18
CA GLN A 413 -3.42 -40.12 22.27
C GLN A 413 -4.58 -41.05 22.67
N GLU A 414 -4.52 -41.58 23.87
CA GLU A 414 -5.52 -42.47 24.43
C GLU A 414 -6.37 -41.74 25.48
N VAL A 415 -7.70 -41.89 25.44
CA VAL A 415 -8.63 -41.33 26.44
C VAL A 415 -8.51 -42.11 27.70
N VAL A 416 -7.98 -41.50 28.78
CA VAL A 416 -7.77 -42.16 30.06
C VAL A 416 -8.93 -41.97 31.01
N ALA A 417 -9.79 -40.95 30.82
CA ALA A 417 -11.01 -40.75 31.61
C ALA A 417 -12.02 -39.85 30.87
N ARG A 418 -13.30 -40.01 31.21
CA ARG A 418 -14.43 -39.23 30.71
C ARG A 418 -15.21 -38.61 31.87
N TYR A 419 -15.64 -37.38 31.73
CA TYR A 419 -16.39 -36.65 32.72
C TYR A 419 -17.61 -35.99 32.10
N GLY A 420 -18.72 -35.93 32.81
CA GLY A 420 -19.86 -35.09 32.50
C GLY A 420 -19.53 -33.62 32.68
N ILE A 421 -20.38 -32.74 32.16
CA ILE A 421 -20.22 -31.26 32.30
C ILE A 421 -20.28 -30.78 33.75
N ASP A 422 -20.82 -31.61 34.65
CA ASP A 422 -20.86 -31.41 36.08
C ASP A 422 -19.59 -31.89 36.83
N GLY A 423 -18.59 -32.38 36.07
CA GLY A 423 -17.33 -32.90 36.60
C GLY A 423 -17.41 -34.35 37.13
N SER A 424 -18.57 -35.04 37.07
CA SER A 424 -18.69 -36.45 37.45
C SER A 424 -18.06 -37.36 36.41
N ARG A 425 -17.38 -38.42 36.84
CA ARG A 425 -16.80 -39.41 35.90
C ARG A 425 -17.93 -40.25 35.28
N VAL A 426 -17.89 -40.38 33.96
CA VAL A 426 -18.91 -41.11 33.20
C VAL A 426 -18.29 -42.23 32.35
N GLU A 427 -19.12 -43.22 32.01
CA GLU A 427 -18.72 -44.34 31.18
C GLU A 427 -18.83 -44.00 29.66
N ASP A 428 -18.25 -44.83 28.82
CA ASP A 428 -18.25 -44.69 27.34
C ASP A 428 -19.66 -44.64 26.70
N SER A 429 -20.64 -45.20 27.39
CA SER A 429 -22.04 -45.24 26.94
C SER A 429 -22.84 -43.99 27.24
N HIS A 430 -22.29 -43.02 27.95
CA HIS A 430 -22.96 -41.77 28.34
C HIS A 430 -23.40 -40.95 27.14
N LYS A 431 -24.69 -40.64 27.03
CA LYS A 431 -25.24 -39.79 25.96
C LYS A 431 -25.23 -38.33 26.46
N GLY A 432 -24.48 -37.47 25.81
CA GLY A 432 -24.36 -36.04 26.10
C GLY A 432 -22.96 -35.52 25.95
N LEU A 433 -22.77 -34.24 26.26
CA LEU A 433 -21.47 -33.60 26.27
C LEU A 433 -20.57 -34.21 27.34
N GLN A 434 -19.35 -34.56 26.98
CA GLN A 434 -18.36 -35.16 27.87
C GLN A 434 -17.04 -34.39 27.77
N LEU A 435 -16.32 -34.25 28.88
CA LEU A 435 -14.93 -33.81 28.95
C LEU A 435 -14.03 -35.04 28.88
N LEU A 436 -13.11 -35.09 27.97
CA LEU A 436 -12.18 -36.20 27.81
C LEU A 436 -10.82 -35.79 28.42
N LYS A 437 -10.30 -36.65 29.31
CA LYS A 437 -8.91 -36.53 29.77
C LYS A 437 -8.05 -37.48 28.97
N MET A 438 -7.03 -36.93 28.33
CA MET A 438 -6.09 -37.67 27.49
C MET A 438 -4.88 -38.14 28.29
N ASN A 439 -4.14 -39.12 27.78
CA ASN A 439 -2.93 -39.66 28.42
C ASN A 439 -1.78 -38.64 28.51
N ASP A 440 -1.81 -37.55 27.78
CA ASP A 440 -0.85 -36.44 27.86
C ASP A 440 -1.23 -35.36 28.92
N GLY A 441 -2.35 -35.55 29.60
CA GLY A 441 -2.82 -34.65 30.66
C GLY A 441 -3.77 -33.54 30.18
N THR A 442 -4.09 -33.48 28.88
CA THR A 442 -5.08 -32.54 28.31
C THR A 442 -6.51 -33.05 28.49
#